data_e4ffbfdfb3b00fe7d0bb2c8a74701ebc
#
_entry.id   e4ffbfdfb3b00fe7d0bb2c8a74701ebc
#
_cell.length_a   1.000
_cell.length_b   1.000
_cell.length_c   1.000
_cell.angle_alpha   90.00
_cell.angle_beta   90.00
_cell.angle_gamma   90.00
#
_symmetry.space_group_name_H-M   'P 1'
#
loop_
_entity.id
_entity.type
_entity.pdbx_description
1 polymer ?
#
loop_
_entity_poly.entity_id
_entity_poly.type
_entity_poly.pdbx_seq_one_letter_code
_entity_poly.pdbx_strand_id
1 'polypeptide(L)'
;MRRVLTAAVITALTVTACGGRQNTAATDTGGEVTCEVAQETRVGIATGNATGVYFALGNAFAEQVNASGGRLQATAAETGASVQNIQQLVAGTYDVAFSLADTAADAVNGTGSFTARQPIAALARIHTNYTQVIVRKAAGITDVAGMRGKRVSTGSPKSGTEVIANRVLTAAGLDPESDVSAQKLDLTKTVDGMKDGTIDALFWSGGLPTPGITDLLTTAKDQVAFLDVTPLLPEMQKINQVYQEGDIPAATYQQAADVKTIVVPNYLVVREDLDPNVACVLTRTLFTGKTPLEQANAAAKEIGLDTARRCEPVPLHRGAVKALDDLGAPR
;
A
#
# COMPACT_ATOMS: atom_id res chain seq x y z
N MET A 1 15.43 -81.66 11.24
CA MET A 1 14.97 -80.49 10.39
C MET A 1 14.18 -79.53 11.31
N ARG A 2 14.84 -78.49 11.78
CA ARG A 2 14.23 -77.45 12.62
C ARG A 2 14.19 -76.15 11.75
N ARG A 3 12.97 -75.71 11.46
CA ARG A 3 12.76 -74.38 10.76
C ARG A 3 12.78 -73.29 11.83
N VAL A 4 13.72 -72.33 11.66
CA VAL A 4 13.78 -71.11 12.46
C VAL A 4 12.97 -70.02 11.69
N LEU A 5 11.90 -69.56 12.35
CA LEU A 5 11.17 -68.38 11.87
C LEU A 5 11.86 -67.10 12.42
N THR A 6 12.35 -66.27 11.52
CA THR A 6 12.87 -64.95 11.86
C THR A 6 11.73 -63.93 11.73
N ALA A 7 11.33 -63.31 12.84
CA ALA A 7 10.37 -62.22 12.86
C ALA A 7 11.10 -60.93 12.58
N ALA A 8 10.70 -60.24 11.48
CA ALA A 8 11.19 -58.89 11.15
C ALA A 8 10.32 -57.86 11.90
N VAL A 9 10.94 -57.12 12.80
CA VAL A 9 10.33 -55.96 13.46
C VAL A 9 10.46 -54.76 12.53
N ILE A 10 9.34 -54.26 11.98
CA ILE A 10 9.28 -53.04 11.22
C ILE A 10 9.10 -51.89 12.19
N THR A 11 10.15 -51.11 12.42
CA THR A 11 10.10 -49.86 13.19
C THR A 11 9.54 -48.74 12.28
N ALA A 12 8.32 -48.34 12.53
CA ALA A 12 7.73 -47.17 11.85
C ALA A 12 8.34 -45.90 12.42
N LEU A 13 9.17 -45.21 11.63
CA LEU A 13 9.59 -43.81 11.89
C LEU A 13 8.42 -42.89 11.61
N THR A 14 7.84 -42.33 12.65
CA THR A 14 6.91 -41.20 12.54
C THR A 14 7.73 -39.94 12.26
N VAL A 15 7.69 -39.48 11.02
CA VAL A 15 8.20 -38.14 10.63
C VAL A 15 7.19 -37.13 11.13
N THR A 16 7.53 -36.43 12.21
CA THR A 16 6.81 -35.22 12.63
C THR A 16 7.13 -34.11 11.62
N ALA A 17 6.20 -33.86 10.67
CA ALA A 17 6.27 -32.72 9.77
C ALA A 17 6.06 -31.45 10.59
N CYS A 18 7.07 -30.58 10.64
CA CYS A 18 6.98 -29.21 11.11
C CYS A 18 5.87 -28.47 10.38
N GLY A 19 5.01 -27.79 11.17
CA GLY A 19 3.81 -27.12 10.73
C GLY A 19 4.04 -26.09 9.62
N GLY A 20 3.74 -26.47 8.41
CA GLY A 20 3.41 -25.55 7.35
C GLY A 20 2.07 -24.87 7.69
N ARG A 21 2.01 -23.55 7.50
CA ARG A 21 0.80 -22.75 7.62
C ARG A 21 -0.27 -23.39 6.73
N GLN A 22 -1.26 -24.04 7.29
CA GLN A 22 -2.43 -24.49 6.54
C GLN A 22 -3.28 -23.25 6.26
N ASN A 23 -3.10 -22.64 5.08
CA ASN A 23 -4.08 -21.75 4.51
C ASN A 23 -5.30 -22.61 4.13
N THR A 24 -6.24 -22.77 5.05
CA THR A 24 -7.57 -23.25 4.70
C THR A 24 -8.24 -22.09 3.95
N ALA A 25 -8.15 -22.11 2.61
CA ALA A 25 -9.05 -21.32 1.78
C ALA A 25 -10.48 -21.73 2.18
N ALA A 26 -11.16 -20.86 2.93
CA ALA A 26 -12.56 -21.05 3.22
C ALA A 26 -13.30 -20.90 1.88
N THR A 27 -13.78 -22.02 1.33
CA THR A 27 -14.72 -21.99 0.21
C THR A 27 -15.91 -21.14 0.67
N ASP A 28 -16.15 -20.02 -0.02
CA ASP A 28 -17.30 -19.17 0.23
C ASP A 28 -18.59 -19.98 0.05
N THR A 29 -19.16 -20.44 1.16
CA THR A 29 -20.37 -21.25 1.18
C THR A 29 -21.64 -20.40 1.11
N GLY A 30 -21.55 -19.08 0.86
CA GLY A 30 -22.71 -18.19 0.81
C GLY A 30 -23.42 -17.98 2.16
N GLY A 31 -22.81 -18.41 3.28
CA GLY A 31 -23.34 -18.27 4.63
C GLY A 31 -23.51 -16.80 5.05
N GLU A 32 -24.37 -16.57 6.04
CA GLU A 32 -24.56 -15.25 6.64
C GLU A 32 -23.24 -14.73 7.25
N VAL A 33 -22.95 -13.46 7.03
CA VAL A 33 -21.78 -12.78 7.64
C VAL A 33 -22.22 -12.24 9.01
N THR A 34 -21.72 -12.84 10.09
CA THR A 34 -22.04 -12.48 11.47
C THR A 34 -21.05 -11.52 12.10
N CYS A 35 -19.88 -11.30 11.44
CA CYS A 35 -18.74 -10.57 12.00
C CYS A 35 -18.21 -11.21 13.29
N GLU A 36 -18.32 -12.52 13.41
CA GLU A 36 -17.78 -13.32 14.51
C GLU A 36 -16.72 -14.28 13.96
N VAL A 37 -15.50 -14.19 14.49
CA VAL A 37 -14.39 -15.08 14.11
C VAL A 37 -14.43 -16.31 15.02
N ALA A 38 -14.65 -17.47 14.42
CA ALA A 38 -14.85 -18.71 15.17
C ALA A 38 -13.59 -19.26 15.82
N GLN A 39 -12.42 -19.05 15.21
CA GLN A 39 -11.12 -19.58 15.65
C GLN A 39 -10.08 -18.49 15.76
N GLU A 40 -9.06 -18.68 16.60
CA GLU A 40 -7.90 -17.80 16.62
C GLU A 40 -7.24 -17.73 15.23
N THR A 41 -7.16 -16.54 14.68
CA THR A 41 -6.67 -16.30 13.33
C THR A 41 -5.57 -15.25 13.35
N ARG A 42 -4.43 -15.56 12.75
CA ARG A 42 -3.34 -14.62 12.56
C ARG A 42 -3.54 -13.87 11.26
N VAL A 43 -3.32 -12.56 11.29
CA VAL A 43 -3.49 -11.66 10.15
C VAL A 43 -2.17 -10.93 9.90
N GLY A 44 -1.53 -11.21 8.77
CA GLY A 44 -0.37 -10.46 8.30
C GLY A 44 -0.80 -9.27 7.47
N ILE A 45 -0.26 -8.07 7.77
CA ILE A 45 -0.58 -6.81 7.08
C ILE A 45 0.66 -6.33 6.32
N ALA A 46 0.60 -6.31 4.99
CA ALA A 46 1.64 -5.73 4.14
C ALA A 46 1.47 -4.21 4.06
N THR A 47 2.53 -3.46 4.37
CA THR A 47 2.46 -2.00 4.49
C THR A 47 3.31 -1.28 3.43
N GLY A 48 4.42 -0.68 3.79
CA GLY A 48 5.33 0.05 2.93
C GLY A 48 6.64 0.36 3.65
N ASN A 49 7.39 1.34 3.18
CA ASN A 49 8.66 1.73 3.78
C ASN A 49 8.49 2.25 5.21
N ALA A 50 9.48 2.00 6.07
CA ALA A 50 9.45 2.32 7.51
C ALA A 50 9.16 3.79 7.82
N THR A 51 9.63 4.73 6.99
CA THR A 51 9.40 6.19 7.15
C THR A 51 8.18 6.69 6.35
N GLY A 52 7.34 5.78 5.83
CA GLY A 52 6.13 6.05 5.09
C GLY A 52 4.86 5.95 5.95
N VAL A 53 3.76 6.48 5.42
CA VAL A 53 2.45 6.49 6.10
C VAL A 53 1.85 5.09 6.25
N TYR A 54 1.98 4.20 5.26
CA TYR A 54 1.46 2.84 5.34
C TYR A 54 2.02 2.06 6.54
N PHE A 55 3.32 2.21 6.83
CA PHE A 55 3.93 1.51 7.94
C PHE A 55 3.41 2.01 9.30
N ALA A 56 3.30 3.34 9.45
CA ALA A 56 2.74 3.94 10.66
C ALA A 56 1.28 3.50 10.90
N LEU A 57 0.43 3.62 9.87
CA LEU A 57 -0.98 3.24 9.98
C LEU A 57 -1.17 1.73 10.11
N GLY A 58 -0.36 0.92 9.44
CA GLY A 58 -0.45 -0.54 9.51
C GLY A 58 -0.11 -1.08 10.91
N ASN A 59 0.91 -0.52 11.57
CA ASN A 59 1.22 -0.87 12.96
C ASN A 59 0.09 -0.47 13.91
N ALA A 60 -0.40 0.77 13.82
CA ALA A 60 -1.51 1.21 14.65
C ALA A 60 -2.79 0.38 14.40
N PHE A 61 -3.06 0.01 13.15
CA PHE A 61 -4.19 -0.86 12.81
C PHE A 61 -4.02 -2.27 13.39
N ALA A 62 -2.83 -2.86 13.31
CA ALA A 62 -2.54 -4.15 13.93
C ALA A 62 -2.74 -4.10 15.44
N GLU A 63 -2.30 -3.04 16.11
CA GLU A 63 -2.53 -2.83 17.54
C GLU A 63 -4.02 -2.74 17.88
N GLN A 64 -4.82 -2.03 17.06
CA GLN A 64 -6.28 -1.94 17.26
C GLN A 64 -6.97 -3.29 17.07
N VAL A 65 -6.59 -4.06 16.06
CA VAL A 65 -7.10 -5.42 15.86
C VAL A 65 -6.81 -6.29 17.07
N ASN A 66 -5.58 -6.23 17.60
CA ASN A 66 -5.17 -6.99 18.78
C ASN A 66 -5.91 -6.54 20.06
N ALA A 67 -6.15 -5.23 20.20
CA ALA A 67 -6.86 -4.65 21.35
C ALA A 67 -8.37 -4.89 21.32
N SER A 68 -8.95 -5.28 20.18
CA SER A 68 -10.41 -5.48 20.05
C SER A 68 -10.97 -6.64 20.88
N GLY A 69 -10.10 -7.44 21.51
CA GLY A 69 -10.50 -8.57 22.34
C GLY A 69 -11.09 -9.76 21.58
N GLY A 70 -11.04 -9.71 20.24
CA GLY A 70 -11.47 -10.78 19.35
C GLY A 70 -10.43 -11.88 19.17
N ARG A 71 -10.73 -12.84 18.31
CA ARG A 71 -9.83 -13.96 17.98
C ARG A 71 -8.85 -13.66 16.85
N LEU A 72 -8.67 -12.37 16.49
CA LEU A 72 -7.69 -11.94 15.50
C LEU A 72 -6.41 -11.47 16.19
N GLN A 73 -5.28 -11.88 15.63
CA GLN A 73 -3.96 -11.41 16.01
C GLN A 73 -3.24 -10.88 14.78
N ALA A 74 -3.10 -9.56 14.69
CA ALA A 74 -2.53 -8.87 13.55
C ALA A 74 -1.06 -8.47 13.78
N THR A 75 -0.27 -8.54 12.72
CA THR A 75 1.10 -8.02 12.68
C THR A 75 1.32 -7.27 11.37
N ALA A 76 1.90 -6.07 11.46
CA ALA A 76 2.29 -5.29 10.29
C ALA A 76 3.73 -5.61 9.89
N ALA A 77 4.01 -5.58 8.58
CA ALA A 77 5.33 -5.81 8.03
C ALA A 77 5.72 -4.69 7.06
N GLU A 78 6.98 -4.25 7.14
CA GLU A 78 7.58 -3.39 6.14
C GLU A 78 7.70 -4.12 4.80
N THR A 79 7.41 -3.43 3.71
CA THR A 79 7.45 -3.96 2.33
C THR A 79 7.89 -2.88 1.34
N GLY A 80 8.01 -3.27 0.06
CA GLY A 80 8.17 -2.33 -1.05
C GLY A 80 6.88 -1.58 -1.42
N ALA A 81 5.73 -1.86 -0.81
CA ALA A 81 4.40 -1.31 -1.03
C ALA A 81 3.63 -1.90 -2.25
N SER A 82 2.71 -1.16 -2.85
CA SER A 82 1.51 -1.57 -3.59
C SER A 82 1.62 -2.80 -4.49
N VAL A 83 2.52 -2.84 -5.46
CA VAL A 83 2.67 -3.98 -6.39
C VAL A 83 3.15 -5.21 -5.64
N GLN A 84 4.20 -5.08 -4.83
CA GLN A 84 4.73 -6.17 -4.03
C GLN A 84 3.68 -6.68 -3.03
N ASN A 85 2.94 -5.78 -2.41
CA ASN A 85 1.88 -6.10 -1.45
C ASN A 85 0.80 -6.97 -2.09
N ILE A 86 0.30 -6.59 -3.26
CA ILE A 86 -0.72 -7.38 -3.97
C ILE A 86 -0.15 -8.73 -4.40
N GLN A 87 1.09 -8.79 -4.92
CA GLN A 87 1.73 -10.06 -5.27
C GLN A 87 1.86 -11.00 -4.07
N GLN A 88 2.28 -10.48 -2.92
CA GLN A 88 2.43 -11.25 -1.69
C GLN A 88 1.07 -11.61 -1.04
N LEU A 89 0.07 -10.74 -1.18
CA LEU A 89 -1.31 -11.00 -0.77
C LEU A 89 -1.89 -12.21 -1.52
N VAL A 90 -1.80 -12.19 -2.85
CA VAL A 90 -2.30 -13.28 -3.71
C VAL A 90 -1.51 -14.58 -3.49
N ALA A 91 -0.21 -14.49 -3.22
CA ALA A 91 0.62 -15.63 -2.84
C ALA A 91 0.31 -16.17 -1.43
N GLY A 92 -0.55 -15.51 -0.64
CA GLY A 92 -0.90 -15.94 0.73
C GLY A 92 0.18 -15.65 1.77
N THR A 93 1.16 -14.79 1.47
CA THR A 93 2.17 -14.35 2.44
C THR A 93 1.57 -13.41 3.48
N TYR A 94 0.67 -12.54 3.04
CA TYR A 94 -0.11 -11.63 3.89
C TYR A 94 -1.60 -11.82 3.64
N ASP A 95 -2.41 -11.33 4.56
CA ASP A 95 -3.86 -11.45 4.53
C ASP A 95 -4.53 -10.11 4.20
N VAL A 96 -3.86 -9.01 4.51
CA VAL A 96 -4.28 -7.62 4.26
C VAL A 96 -3.13 -6.85 3.63
N ALA A 97 -3.44 -5.95 2.71
CA ALA A 97 -2.44 -5.13 2.05
C ALA A 97 -2.89 -3.68 1.87
N PHE A 98 -1.99 -2.74 2.11
CA PHE A 98 -2.15 -1.36 1.66
C PHE A 98 -1.79 -1.26 0.18
N SER A 99 -2.61 -0.58 -0.61
CA SER A 99 -2.34 -0.33 -2.03
C SER A 99 -2.89 1.01 -2.49
N LEU A 100 -2.18 1.62 -3.44
CA LEU A 100 -2.73 2.70 -4.25
C LEU A 100 -3.87 2.19 -5.12
N ALA A 101 -4.88 3.03 -5.35
CA ALA A 101 -6.06 2.69 -6.14
C ALA A 101 -5.72 2.37 -7.61
N ASP A 102 -4.75 3.07 -8.21
CA ASP A 102 -4.29 2.83 -9.57
C ASP A 102 -3.64 1.45 -9.73
N THR A 103 -2.79 1.07 -8.77
CA THR A 103 -2.14 -0.25 -8.73
C THR A 103 -3.15 -1.37 -8.45
N ALA A 104 -4.13 -1.12 -7.57
CA ALA A 104 -5.20 -2.07 -7.30
C ALA A 104 -6.14 -2.23 -8.51
N ALA A 105 -6.42 -1.14 -9.25
CA ALA A 105 -7.16 -1.17 -10.50
C ALA A 105 -6.41 -1.98 -11.58
N ASP A 106 -5.10 -1.76 -11.73
CA ASP A 106 -4.27 -2.57 -12.62
C ASP A 106 -4.35 -4.05 -12.27
N ALA A 107 -4.32 -4.37 -10.99
CA ALA A 107 -4.36 -5.76 -10.52
C ALA A 107 -5.68 -6.45 -10.86
N VAL A 108 -6.84 -5.82 -10.64
CA VAL A 108 -8.14 -6.42 -10.99
C VAL A 108 -8.39 -6.46 -12.50
N ASN A 109 -7.75 -5.58 -13.27
CA ASN A 109 -7.85 -5.55 -14.73
C ASN A 109 -6.79 -6.44 -15.42
N GLY A 110 -5.75 -6.89 -14.70
CA GLY A 110 -4.64 -7.65 -15.29
C GLY A 110 -3.78 -6.80 -16.23
N THR A 111 -3.51 -5.55 -15.85
CA THR A 111 -2.75 -4.57 -16.63
C THR A 111 -1.55 -4.04 -15.83
N GLY A 112 -0.75 -3.16 -16.44
CA GLY A 112 0.40 -2.55 -15.79
C GLY A 112 1.43 -3.58 -15.30
N SER A 113 1.65 -3.65 -14.01
CA SER A 113 2.58 -4.61 -13.38
C SER A 113 2.02 -6.04 -13.25
N PHE A 114 0.79 -6.29 -13.70
CA PHE A 114 0.12 -7.58 -13.60
C PHE A 114 -0.26 -8.12 -14.98
N THR A 115 0.15 -9.35 -15.28
CA THR A 115 -0.11 -10.01 -16.57
C THR A 115 -1.46 -10.72 -16.63
N ALA A 116 -2.18 -10.80 -15.52
CA ALA A 116 -3.51 -11.38 -15.39
C ALA A 116 -4.25 -10.73 -14.23
N ARG A 117 -5.59 -10.82 -14.26
CA ARG A 117 -6.46 -10.39 -13.15
C ARG A 117 -6.03 -11.04 -11.84
N GLN A 118 -5.90 -10.22 -10.79
CA GLN A 118 -5.61 -10.69 -9.44
C GLN A 118 -6.91 -10.79 -8.64
N PRO A 119 -7.12 -11.88 -7.86
CA PRO A 119 -8.34 -12.10 -7.08
C PRO A 119 -8.30 -11.30 -5.76
N ILE A 120 -8.43 -9.99 -5.84
CA ILE A 120 -8.44 -9.09 -4.70
C ILE A 120 -9.75 -8.32 -4.58
N ALA A 121 -10.12 -8.00 -3.35
CA ALA A 121 -11.26 -7.15 -2.99
C ALA A 121 -10.86 -6.10 -1.97
N ALA A 122 -11.54 -4.97 -1.94
CA ALA A 122 -11.28 -3.90 -0.99
C ALA A 122 -12.06 -4.10 0.31
N LEU A 123 -11.42 -3.79 1.44
CA LEU A 123 -12.11 -3.58 2.71
C LEU A 123 -12.69 -2.16 2.75
N ALA A 124 -11.93 -1.17 2.33
CA ALA A 124 -12.36 0.22 2.24
C ALA A 124 -11.36 1.08 1.46
N ARG A 125 -11.83 2.21 0.92
CA ARG A 125 -10.99 3.37 0.67
C ARG A 125 -10.58 3.98 2.01
N ILE A 126 -9.31 4.36 2.12
CA ILE A 126 -8.74 4.92 3.34
C ILE A 126 -8.36 6.39 3.14
N HIS A 127 -7.11 6.73 3.01
CA HIS A 127 -6.65 8.11 2.84
C HIS A 127 -6.21 8.37 1.39
N THR A 128 -5.92 9.62 1.07
CA THR A 128 -5.36 10.02 -0.22
C THR A 128 -3.84 10.05 -0.16
N ASN A 129 -3.18 9.59 -1.22
CA ASN A 129 -1.77 9.83 -1.44
C ASN A 129 -1.58 11.00 -2.40
N TYR A 130 -0.54 11.78 -2.12
CA TYR A 130 -0.08 12.92 -2.89
C TYR A 130 1.22 12.55 -3.61
N THR A 131 1.31 12.82 -4.89
CA THR A 131 2.52 12.60 -5.69
C THR A 131 3.50 13.73 -5.42
N GLN A 132 4.37 13.53 -4.45
CA GLN A 132 5.36 14.51 -3.99
C GLN A 132 6.61 14.39 -4.87
N VAL A 133 6.75 15.28 -5.83
CA VAL A 133 7.94 15.37 -6.68
C VAL A 133 8.81 16.50 -6.17
N ILE A 134 10.03 16.17 -5.75
CA ILE A 134 10.96 17.10 -5.14
C ILE A 134 12.27 17.07 -5.91
N VAL A 135 12.79 18.23 -6.25
CA VAL A 135 14.02 18.41 -7.03
C VAL A 135 15.07 19.16 -6.22
N ARG A 136 16.34 18.86 -6.43
CA ARG A 136 17.42 19.69 -5.94
C ARG A 136 17.52 20.96 -6.80
N LYS A 137 17.54 22.13 -6.17
CA LYS A 137 17.66 23.42 -6.87
C LYS A 137 18.92 23.46 -7.74
N ALA A 138 20.03 22.90 -7.25
CA ALA A 138 21.30 22.83 -7.99
C ALA A 138 21.23 21.97 -9.27
N ALA A 139 20.23 21.06 -9.40
CA ALA A 139 20.05 20.26 -10.61
C ALA A 139 19.42 21.04 -11.77
N GLY A 140 18.84 22.23 -11.52
CA GLY A 140 18.25 23.10 -12.55
C GLY A 140 16.99 22.51 -13.20
N ILE A 141 16.27 21.62 -12.52
CA ILE A 141 15.06 20.97 -13.02
C ILE A 141 13.88 21.92 -12.75
N THR A 142 13.15 22.31 -13.79
CA THR A 142 11.98 23.20 -13.71
C THR A 142 10.67 22.51 -14.08
N ASP A 143 10.75 21.37 -14.76
CA ASP A 143 9.64 20.50 -15.14
C ASP A 143 10.11 19.04 -15.20
N VAL A 144 9.19 18.09 -15.40
CA VAL A 144 9.53 16.65 -15.45
C VAL A 144 10.40 16.32 -16.67
N ALA A 145 10.23 16.98 -17.80
CA ALA A 145 11.06 16.76 -18.99
C ALA A 145 12.53 17.11 -18.75
N GLY A 146 12.79 18.11 -17.88
CA GLY A 146 14.14 18.48 -17.42
C GLY A 146 14.87 17.43 -16.59
N MET A 147 14.19 16.31 -16.24
CA MET A 147 14.83 15.17 -15.58
C MET A 147 15.67 14.30 -16.54
N ARG A 148 15.65 14.58 -17.85
CA ARG A 148 16.47 13.83 -18.83
C ARG A 148 17.95 13.83 -18.43
N GLY A 149 18.52 12.63 -18.33
CA GLY A 149 19.93 12.40 -17.92
C GLY A 149 20.20 12.63 -16.43
N LYS A 150 19.19 12.92 -15.60
CA LYS A 150 19.35 13.15 -14.16
C LYS A 150 19.20 11.84 -13.36
N ARG A 151 19.76 11.84 -12.15
CA ARG A 151 19.62 10.76 -11.17
C ARG A 151 18.31 10.94 -10.43
N VAL A 152 17.33 10.11 -10.74
CA VAL A 152 15.96 10.25 -10.25
C VAL A 152 15.60 9.04 -9.38
N SER A 153 15.26 9.26 -8.12
CA SER A 153 14.65 8.22 -7.30
C SER A 153 13.19 8.02 -7.70
N THR A 154 12.88 6.83 -8.20
CA THR A 154 11.54 6.44 -8.66
C THR A 154 10.76 5.65 -7.61
N GLY A 155 11.27 5.52 -6.39
CA GLY A 155 10.69 4.74 -5.30
C GLY A 155 11.22 3.31 -5.22
N SER A 156 10.79 2.59 -4.20
CA SER A 156 11.19 1.18 -4.01
C SER A 156 10.77 0.31 -5.19
N PRO A 157 11.55 -0.73 -5.52
CA PRO A 157 11.13 -1.69 -6.54
C PRO A 157 9.75 -2.28 -6.24
N LYS A 158 8.88 -2.34 -7.25
CA LYS A 158 7.51 -2.87 -7.14
C LYS A 158 6.63 -2.07 -6.17
N SER A 159 6.93 -0.78 -5.95
CA SER A 159 6.07 0.13 -5.20
C SER A 159 5.02 0.78 -6.11
N GLY A 160 3.95 1.31 -5.50
CA GLY A 160 3.04 2.21 -6.22
C GLY A 160 3.70 3.53 -6.60
N THR A 161 4.70 4.00 -5.83
CA THR A 161 5.51 5.15 -6.19
C THR A 161 6.26 4.92 -7.50
N GLU A 162 6.88 3.76 -7.69
CA GLU A 162 7.56 3.41 -8.95
C GLU A 162 6.57 3.41 -10.13
N VAL A 163 5.37 2.87 -9.94
CA VAL A 163 4.31 2.88 -10.97
C VAL A 163 3.97 4.32 -11.37
N ILE A 164 3.70 5.18 -10.39
CA ILE A 164 3.35 6.59 -10.65
C ILE A 164 4.53 7.33 -11.27
N ALA A 165 5.75 7.17 -10.76
CA ALA A 165 6.96 7.82 -11.29
C ALA A 165 7.16 7.49 -12.78
N ASN A 166 7.06 6.21 -13.14
CA ASN A 166 7.19 5.77 -14.53
C ASN A 166 6.09 6.37 -15.42
N ARG A 167 4.84 6.44 -14.95
CA ARG A 167 3.73 7.04 -15.67
C ARG A 167 3.90 8.56 -15.85
N VAL A 168 4.35 9.26 -14.81
CA VAL A 168 4.61 10.72 -14.89
C VAL A 168 5.77 11.01 -15.85
N LEU A 169 6.85 10.23 -15.80
CA LEU A 169 7.97 10.35 -16.75
C LEU A 169 7.50 10.11 -18.19
N THR A 170 6.72 9.04 -18.42
CA THR A 170 6.15 8.73 -19.74
C THR A 170 5.21 9.83 -20.23
N ALA A 171 4.35 10.37 -19.35
CA ALA A 171 3.46 11.47 -19.67
C ALA A 171 4.23 12.76 -20.06
N ALA A 172 5.44 12.94 -19.54
CA ALA A 172 6.33 14.05 -19.91
C ALA A 172 7.19 13.75 -21.15
N GLY A 173 6.97 12.63 -21.86
CA GLY A 173 7.73 12.24 -23.04
C GLY A 173 9.12 11.68 -22.75
N LEU A 174 9.33 11.14 -21.55
CA LEU A 174 10.56 10.45 -21.15
C LEU A 174 10.34 8.94 -21.08
N ASP A 175 11.32 8.17 -21.53
CA ASP A 175 11.40 6.75 -21.27
C ASP A 175 12.03 6.55 -19.87
N PRO A 176 11.29 5.97 -18.89
CA PRO A 176 11.79 5.78 -17.53
C PRO A 176 13.06 4.90 -17.43
N GLU A 177 13.29 4.02 -18.40
CA GLU A 177 14.42 3.07 -18.36
C GLU A 177 15.67 3.62 -19.06
N SER A 178 15.54 4.57 -20.00
CA SER A 178 16.66 5.05 -20.82
C SER A 178 16.92 6.55 -20.71
N ASP A 179 15.89 7.37 -20.47
CA ASP A 179 16.02 8.83 -20.48
C ASP A 179 16.43 9.43 -19.14
N VAL A 180 16.30 8.68 -18.05
CA VAL A 180 16.73 9.07 -16.70
C VAL A 180 17.64 8.02 -16.09
N SER A 181 18.53 8.40 -15.18
CA SER A 181 19.26 7.44 -14.34
C SER A 181 18.37 7.05 -13.16
N ALA A 182 17.41 6.13 -13.42
CA ALA A 182 16.43 5.71 -12.42
C ALA A 182 17.11 4.97 -11.26
N GLN A 183 16.85 5.46 -10.04
CA GLN A 183 17.32 4.86 -8.79
C GLN A 183 16.09 4.32 -8.05
N LYS A 184 15.99 2.97 -7.96
CA LYS A 184 14.85 2.30 -7.30
C LYS A 184 15.17 2.14 -5.81
N LEU A 185 14.98 3.21 -5.04
CA LEU A 185 15.36 3.32 -3.63
C LEU A 185 14.14 3.39 -2.71
N ASP A 186 14.29 2.87 -1.49
CA ASP A 186 13.35 3.16 -0.40
C ASP A 186 13.42 4.65 -0.02
N LEU A 187 12.41 5.12 0.75
CA LEU A 187 12.31 6.54 1.09
C LEU A 187 13.51 7.03 1.90
N THR A 188 14.02 6.24 2.83
CA THR A 188 15.15 6.63 3.68
C THR A 188 16.40 6.89 2.84
N LYS A 189 16.78 5.93 1.97
CA LYS A 189 17.93 6.09 1.05
C LYS A 189 17.71 7.21 0.05
N THR A 190 16.47 7.41 -0.41
CA THR A 190 16.11 8.52 -1.29
C THR A 190 16.35 9.86 -0.62
N VAL A 191 15.91 10.02 0.63
CA VAL A 191 16.10 11.24 1.42
C VAL A 191 17.57 11.51 1.67
N ASP A 192 18.33 10.47 2.05
CA ASP A 192 19.79 10.59 2.23
C ASP A 192 20.48 11.03 0.94
N GLY A 193 20.14 10.41 -0.20
CA GLY A 193 20.69 10.77 -1.51
C GLY A 193 20.32 12.17 -1.98
N MET A 194 19.15 12.70 -1.58
CA MET A 194 18.78 14.09 -1.83
C MET A 194 19.62 15.06 -1.00
N LYS A 195 19.92 14.71 0.26
CA LYS A 195 20.74 15.53 1.17
C LYS A 195 22.21 15.56 0.75
N ASP A 196 22.78 14.41 0.43
CA ASP A 196 24.21 14.29 0.06
C ASP A 196 24.50 14.63 -1.41
N GLY A 197 23.45 14.78 -2.24
CA GLY A 197 23.57 15.16 -3.62
C GLY A 197 23.82 14.04 -4.62
N THR A 198 23.63 12.80 -4.21
CA THR A 198 23.71 11.65 -5.13
C THR A 198 22.42 11.43 -5.91
N ILE A 199 21.31 12.05 -5.49
CA ILE A 199 20.01 12.07 -6.18
C ILE A 199 19.66 13.51 -6.55
N ASP A 200 19.21 13.75 -7.78
CA ASP A 200 18.86 15.07 -8.30
C ASP A 200 17.36 15.38 -8.17
N ALA A 201 16.52 14.36 -8.24
CA ALA A 201 15.07 14.45 -8.08
C ALA A 201 14.51 13.17 -7.43
N LEU A 202 13.40 13.30 -6.74
CA LEU A 202 12.66 12.17 -6.19
C LEU A 202 11.19 12.21 -6.57
N PHE A 203 10.61 11.02 -6.71
CA PHE A 203 9.18 10.77 -6.65
C PHE A 203 8.85 10.08 -5.34
N TRP A 204 7.76 10.50 -4.73
CA TRP A 204 7.15 9.83 -3.58
C TRP A 204 5.64 9.97 -3.64
N SER A 205 4.93 8.85 -3.57
CA SER A 205 3.47 8.85 -3.40
C SER A 205 3.14 8.45 -1.97
N GLY A 206 2.64 9.39 -1.18
CA GLY A 206 2.36 9.16 0.24
C GLY A 206 1.30 10.10 0.80
N GLY A 207 0.69 9.69 1.92
CA GLY A 207 -0.21 10.55 2.70
C GLY A 207 0.56 11.69 3.37
N LEU A 208 -0.17 12.66 3.86
CA LEU A 208 0.38 13.88 4.46
C LEU A 208 0.16 13.91 6.00
N PRO A 209 1.18 14.31 6.78
CA PRO A 209 2.58 14.43 6.37
C PRO A 209 3.25 13.06 6.23
N THR A 210 4.22 12.95 5.31
CA THR A 210 5.11 11.78 5.25
C THR A 210 6.35 12.05 6.09
N PRO A 211 6.69 11.24 7.11
CA PRO A 211 7.82 11.50 8.00
C PRO A 211 9.16 11.68 7.28
N GLY A 212 9.50 10.83 6.31
CA GLY A 212 10.74 10.96 5.54
C GLY A 212 10.82 12.26 4.72
N ILE A 213 9.70 12.72 4.16
CA ILE A 213 9.67 14.01 3.43
C ILE A 213 9.76 15.19 4.41
N THR A 214 9.14 15.08 5.60
CA THR A 214 9.30 16.10 6.66
C THR A 214 10.77 16.25 7.06
N ASP A 215 11.48 15.13 7.21
CA ASP A 215 12.91 15.14 7.52
C ASP A 215 13.72 15.84 6.41
N LEU A 216 13.51 15.51 5.12
CA LEU A 216 14.17 16.17 3.99
C LEU A 216 13.93 17.68 4.00
N LEU A 217 12.66 18.10 4.12
CA LEU A 217 12.29 19.52 4.04
C LEU A 217 12.67 20.32 5.28
N THR A 218 12.90 19.66 6.41
CA THR A 218 13.44 20.31 7.62
C THR A 218 14.95 20.51 7.51
N THR A 219 15.68 19.52 7.00
CA THR A 219 17.15 19.50 7.01
C THR A 219 17.78 20.10 5.74
N ALA A 220 17.08 20.07 4.60
CA ALA A 220 17.58 20.52 3.30
C ALA A 220 16.67 21.55 2.62
N LYS A 221 15.83 22.29 3.37
CA LYS A 221 14.81 23.23 2.87
C LYS A 221 15.31 24.17 1.78
N ASP A 222 16.49 24.75 1.98
CA ASP A 222 17.04 25.72 1.05
C ASP A 222 17.65 25.10 -0.23
N GLN A 223 17.85 23.78 -0.23
CA GLN A 223 18.49 23.03 -1.30
C GLN A 223 17.49 22.37 -2.25
N VAL A 224 16.26 22.18 -1.82
CA VAL A 224 15.23 21.44 -2.56
C VAL A 224 13.99 22.29 -2.82
N ALA A 225 13.17 21.87 -3.78
CA ALA A 225 11.89 22.48 -4.09
C ALA A 225 10.91 21.43 -4.60
N PHE A 226 9.62 21.61 -4.30
CA PHE A 226 8.56 20.83 -4.96
C PHE A 226 8.45 21.22 -6.43
N LEU A 227 8.03 20.26 -7.25
CA LEU A 227 7.71 20.44 -8.65
C LEU A 227 6.22 20.18 -8.88
N ASP A 228 5.53 21.12 -9.55
CA ASP A 228 4.14 20.94 -9.98
C ASP A 228 4.08 19.93 -11.13
N VAL A 229 3.32 18.86 -10.95
CA VAL A 229 3.13 17.81 -11.96
C VAL A 229 1.71 17.79 -12.54
N THR A 230 0.84 18.71 -12.12
CA THR A 230 -0.55 18.77 -12.60
C THR A 230 -0.70 19.01 -14.10
N PRO A 231 0.24 19.67 -14.82
CA PRO A 231 0.18 19.76 -16.28
C PRO A 231 0.16 18.39 -16.98
N LEU A 232 0.63 17.32 -16.29
CA LEU A 232 0.65 15.96 -16.83
C LEU A 232 -0.62 15.14 -16.50
N LEU A 233 -1.53 15.68 -15.67
CA LEU A 233 -2.74 14.98 -15.25
C LEU A 233 -3.61 14.48 -16.41
N PRO A 234 -3.84 15.23 -17.51
CA PRO A 234 -4.65 14.73 -18.63
C PRO A 234 -4.08 13.45 -19.26
N GLU A 235 -2.76 13.35 -19.38
CA GLU A 235 -2.10 12.14 -19.91
C GLU A 235 -2.16 10.98 -18.90
N MET A 236 -1.99 11.28 -17.60
CA MET A 236 -2.13 10.28 -16.53
C MET A 236 -3.55 9.71 -16.48
N GLN A 237 -4.59 10.53 -16.67
CA GLN A 237 -5.99 10.10 -16.69
C GLN A 237 -6.35 9.21 -17.88
N LYS A 238 -5.62 9.30 -19.00
CA LYS A 238 -5.78 8.34 -20.11
C LYS A 238 -5.34 6.93 -19.72
N ILE A 239 -4.38 6.82 -18.81
CA ILE A 239 -3.90 5.54 -18.30
C ILE A 239 -4.84 5.01 -17.22
N ASN A 240 -5.21 5.86 -16.25
CA ASN A 240 -6.10 5.48 -15.16
C ASN A 240 -6.91 6.69 -14.66
N GLN A 241 -8.24 6.56 -14.65
CA GLN A 241 -9.18 7.62 -14.29
C GLN A 241 -9.16 7.98 -12.78
N VAL A 242 -8.47 7.21 -11.94
CA VAL A 242 -8.41 7.47 -10.49
C VAL A 242 -7.55 8.67 -10.12
N TYR A 243 -6.68 9.13 -11.03
CA TYR A 243 -5.83 10.30 -10.80
C TYR A 243 -6.65 11.57 -10.80
N GLN A 244 -6.40 12.44 -9.82
CA GLN A 244 -7.07 13.72 -9.65
C GLN A 244 -6.07 14.81 -9.33
N GLU A 245 -6.45 16.09 -9.54
CA GLU A 245 -5.70 17.23 -9.03
C GLU A 245 -5.92 17.35 -7.53
N GLY A 246 -4.87 17.75 -6.81
CA GLY A 246 -4.92 18.05 -5.39
C GLY A 246 -3.80 19.01 -4.99
N ASP A 247 -3.86 19.47 -3.76
CA ASP A 247 -2.88 20.42 -3.21
C ASP A 247 -2.23 19.84 -1.95
N ILE A 248 -0.90 19.96 -1.86
CA ILE A 248 -0.17 19.75 -0.60
C ILE A 248 -0.25 21.07 0.15
N PRO A 249 -1.00 21.15 1.27
CA PRO A 249 -1.13 22.40 2.01
C PRO A 249 0.23 22.92 2.49
N ALA A 250 0.47 24.22 2.34
CA ALA A 250 1.71 24.88 2.75
C ALA A 250 2.10 24.56 4.21
N ALA A 251 1.10 24.51 5.08
CA ALA A 251 1.29 24.19 6.49
C ALA A 251 1.85 22.80 6.75
N THR A 252 1.63 21.82 5.83
CA THR A 252 2.09 20.44 6.01
C THR A 252 3.60 20.34 6.18
N TYR A 253 4.33 21.10 5.36
CA TYR A 253 5.80 21.07 5.33
C TYR A 253 6.41 22.47 5.46
N GLN A 254 5.67 23.42 6.03
CA GLN A 254 6.10 24.82 6.24
C GLN A 254 6.61 25.49 4.94
N GLN A 255 5.89 25.28 3.84
CA GLN A 255 6.17 25.92 2.55
C GLN A 255 5.56 27.34 2.50
N ALA A 256 6.00 28.15 1.54
CA ALA A 256 5.49 29.51 1.36
C ALA A 256 4.07 29.56 0.78
N ALA A 257 3.67 28.54 0.02
CA ALA A 257 2.36 28.39 -0.62
C ALA A 257 2.02 26.91 -0.75
N ASP A 258 0.74 26.62 -1.01
CA ASP A 258 0.28 25.29 -1.36
C ASP A 258 0.96 24.82 -2.65
N VAL A 259 1.22 23.50 -2.74
CA VAL A 259 1.87 22.90 -3.92
C VAL A 259 0.85 22.04 -4.65
N LYS A 260 0.57 22.40 -5.89
CA LYS A 260 -0.29 21.59 -6.77
C LYS A 260 0.37 20.28 -7.10
N THR A 261 -0.44 19.21 -7.10
CA THR A 261 0.05 17.86 -7.41
C THR A 261 -1.06 16.95 -7.93
N ILE A 262 -0.67 15.74 -8.33
CA ILE A 262 -1.60 14.65 -8.68
C ILE A 262 -1.80 13.78 -7.44
N VAL A 263 -3.05 13.46 -7.16
CA VAL A 263 -3.43 12.62 -6.02
C VAL A 263 -4.09 11.33 -6.49
N VAL A 264 -3.98 10.30 -5.63
CA VAL A 264 -4.57 8.98 -5.86
C VAL A 264 -5.07 8.42 -4.53
N PRO A 265 -6.29 7.82 -4.49
CA PRO A 265 -6.79 7.17 -3.28
C PRO A 265 -5.95 5.96 -2.89
N ASN A 266 -6.07 5.56 -1.63
CA ASN A 266 -5.54 4.29 -1.11
C ASN A 266 -6.68 3.38 -0.69
N TYR A 267 -6.45 2.08 -0.88
CA TYR A 267 -7.34 1.02 -0.45
C TYR A 267 -6.63 0.09 0.53
N LEU A 268 -7.38 -0.41 1.49
CA LEU A 268 -7.01 -1.60 2.23
C LEU A 268 -7.64 -2.78 1.51
N VAL A 269 -6.82 -3.70 1.01
CA VAL A 269 -7.25 -4.82 0.16
C VAL A 269 -6.93 -6.16 0.79
N VAL A 270 -7.73 -7.16 0.44
CA VAL A 270 -7.62 -8.56 0.85
C VAL A 270 -7.81 -9.47 -0.36
N ARG A 271 -7.54 -10.78 -0.24
CA ARG A 271 -7.97 -11.73 -1.26
C ARG A 271 -9.49 -11.84 -1.29
N GLU A 272 -10.06 -12.12 -2.46
CA GLU A 272 -11.51 -12.34 -2.62
C GLU A 272 -12.04 -13.50 -1.77
N ASP A 273 -11.21 -14.50 -1.49
CA ASP A 273 -11.53 -15.70 -0.71
C ASP A 273 -11.25 -15.60 0.80
N LEU A 274 -10.87 -14.42 1.30
CA LEU A 274 -10.71 -14.22 2.74
C LEU A 274 -12.03 -14.53 3.47
N ASP A 275 -11.94 -15.16 4.65
CA ASP A 275 -13.14 -15.41 5.47
C ASP A 275 -13.92 -14.10 5.68
N PRO A 276 -15.22 -14.06 5.31
CA PRO A 276 -16.01 -12.84 5.38
C PRO A 276 -16.21 -12.29 6.80
N ASN A 277 -16.17 -13.13 7.82
CA ASN A 277 -16.24 -12.68 9.20
C ASN A 277 -14.94 -11.98 9.62
N VAL A 278 -13.78 -12.51 9.18
CA VAL A 278 -12.49 -11.85 9.35
C VAL A 278 -12.48 -10.49 8.65
N ALA A 279 -12.87 -10.43 7.38
CA ALA A 279 -12.98 -9.18 6.63
C ALA A 279 -13.93 -8.17 7.28
N CYS A 280 -15.05 -8.64 7.83
CA CYS A 280 -16.01 -7.81 8.56
C CYS A 280 -15.38 -7.21 9.83
N VAL A 281 -14.75 -8.02 10.66
CA VAL A 281 -14.09 -7.56 11.89
C VAL A 281 -12.98 -6.55 11.57
N LEU A 282 -12.14 -6.84 10.58
CA LEU A 282 -11.08 -5.92 10.14
C LEU A 282 -11.65 -4.57 9.68
N THR A 283 -12.69 -4.59 8.84
CA THR A 283 -13.33 -3.36 8.36
C THR A 283 -13.96 -2.58 9.51
N ARG A 284 -14.68 -3.24 10.41
CA ARG A 284 -15.27 -2.59 11.59
C ARG A 284 -14.19 -1.94 12.45
N THR A 285 -13.10 -2.65 12.74
CA THR A 285 -11.98 -2.15 13.56
C THR A 285 -11.31 -0.92 12.93
N LEU A 286 -11.18 -0.87 11.60
CA LEU A 286 -10.61 0.28 10.89
C LEU A 286 -11.37 1.58 11.22
N PHE A 287 -12.70 1.54 11.25
CA PHE A 287 -13.53 2.73 11.48
C PHE A 287 -13.81 3.02 12.96
N THR A 288 -13.91 1.99 13.81
CA THR A 288 -14.12 2.18 15.26
C THR A 288 -12.83 2.51 16.00
N GLY A 289 -11.66 2.07 15.50
CA GLY A 289 -10.33 2.34 16.04
C GLY A 289 -9.65 3.58 15.45
N LYS A 290 -10.39 4.59 14.99
CA LYS A 290 -9.84 5.72 14.23
C LYS A 290 -8.87 6.61 15.04
N THR A 291 -9.16 6.90 16.29
CA THR A 291 -8.34 7.82 17.11
C THR A 291 -6.87 7.38 17.23
N PRO A 292 -6.52 6.12 17.55
CA PRO A 292 -5.13 5.66 17.51
C PRO A 292 -4.47 5.75 16.14
N LEU A 293 -5.23 5.53 15.06
CA LEU A 293 -4.70 5.71 13.69
C LEU A 293 -4.33 7.17 13.42
N GLU A 294 -5.18 8.13 13.84
CA GLU A 294 -4.92 9.57 13.71
C GLU A 294 -3.71 10.02 14.55
N GLN A 295 -3.51 9.41 15.72
CA GLN A 295 -2.34 9.67 16.57
C GLN A 295 -1.05 9.13 15.93
N ALA A 296 -1.13 8.00 15.24
CA ALA A 296 0.01 7.42 14.52
C ALA A 296 0.40 8.25 13.28
N ASN A 297 -0.59 8.73 12.52
CA ASN A 297 -0.36 9.65 11.41
C ASN A 297 -1.64 10.42 11.05
N ALA A 298 -1.49 11.73 10.82
CA ALA A 298 -2.61 12.63 10.52
C ALA A 298 -3.36 12.27 9.22
N ALA A 299 -2.76 11.54 8.27
CA ALA A 299 -3.44 11.04 7.08
C ALA A 299 -4.68 10.19 7.42
N ALA A 300 -4.72 9.55 8.59
CA ALA A 300 -5.87 8.79 9.03
C ALA A 300 -7.13 9.64 9.27
N LYS A 301 -7.01 10.98 9.38
CA LYS A 301 -8.18 11.87 9.47
C LYS A 301 -9.10 11.77 8.24
N GLU A 302 -8.54 11.38 7.10
CA GLU A 302 -9.29 11.18 5.86
C GLU A 302 -10.05 9.83 5.83
N ILE A 303 -9.77 8.90 6.74
CA ILE A 303 -10.50 7.63 6.83
C ILE A 303 -11.92 7.93 7.33
N GLY A 304 -12.90 7.84 6.44
CA GLY A 304 -14.29 8.20 6.73
C GLY A 304 -15.28 7.27 6.04
N LEU A 305 -16.46 7.08 6.68
CA LEU A 305 -17.52 6.22 6.16
C LEU A 305 -18.12 6.76 4.85
N ASP A 306 -18.09 8.08 4.65
CA ASP A 306 -18.61 8.78 3.46
C ASP A 306 -17.87 8.43 2.17
N THR A 307 -16.62 8.00 2.26
CA THR A 307 -15.79 7.61 1.12
C THR A 307 -15.42 6.14 1.10
N ALA A 308 -15.69 5.41 2.18
CA ALA A 308 -15.23 4.04 2.40
C ALA A 308 -15.57 3.06 1.27
N ARG A 309 -16.73 3.26 0.61
CA ARG A 309 -17.19 2.38 -0.47
C ARG A 309 -16.65 2.73 -1.86
N ARG A 310 -15.99 3.88 -2.02
CA ARG A 310 -15.52 4.36 -3.33
C ARG A 310 -14.22 3.67 -3.73
N CYS A 311 -14.32 2.39 -4.09
CA CYS A 311 -13.18 1.54 -4.41
C CYS A 311 -13.13 1.07 -5.88
N GLU A 312 -14.07 1.51 -6.73
CA GLU A 312 -14.10 1.08 -8.13
C GLU A 312 -12.76 1.31 -8.85
N PRO A 313 -12.35 0.38 -9.72
CA PRO A 313 -13.01 -0.85 -10.16
C PRO A 313 -12.80 -2.06 -9.22
N VAL A 314 -12.13 -1.90 -8.09
CA VAL A 314 -11.88 -2.97 -7.13
C VAL A 314 -13.18 -3.28 -6.37
N PRO A 315 -13.70 -4.52 -6.43
CA PRO A 315 -14.93 -4.85 -5.73
C PRO A 315 -14.74 -4.79 -4.21
N LEU A 316 -15.78 -4.37 -3.49
CA LEU A 316 -15.78 -4.51 -2.04
C LEU A 316 -15.92 -5.97 -1.64
N HIS A 317 -15.15 -6.39 -0.64
CA HIS A 317 -15.30 -7.71 -0.05
C HIS A 317 -16.65 -7.82 0.67
N ARG A 318 -17.35 -8.95 0.58
CA ARG A 318 -18.71 -9.10 1.16
C ARG A 318 -18.73 -8.87 2.69
N GLY A 319 -17.68 -9.26 3.41
CA GLY A 319 -17.52 -8.95 4.82
C GLY A 319 -17.38 -7.46 5.10
N ALA A 320 -16.68 -6.74 4.21
CA ALA A 320 -16.58 -5.29 4.29
C ALA A 320 -17.92 -4.62 4.03
N VAL A 321 -18.69 -5.08 3.03
CA VAL A 321 -20.04 -4.58 2.76
C VAL A 321 -20.91 -4.69 4.01
N LYS A 322 -20.92 -5.86 4.69
CA LYS A 322 -21.66 -6.06 5.94
C LYS A 322 -21.23 -5.08 7.03
N ALA A 323 -19.93 -4.93 7.26
CA ALA A 323 -19.41 -4.00 8.26
C ALA A 323 -19.80 -2.55 7.96
N LEU A 324 -19.69 -2.13 6.69
CA LEU A 324 -20.02 -0.78 6.26
C LEU A 324 -21.55 -0.51 6.33
N ASP A 325 -22.40 -1.52 6.08
CA ASP A 325 -23.85 -1.43 6.27
C ASP A 325 -24.19 -1.25 7.76
N ASP A 326 -23.57 -2.06 8.65
CA ASP A 326 -23.77 -1.96 10.10
C ASP A 326 -23.30 -0.60 10.67
N LEU A 327 -22.27 -0.01 10.09
CA LEU A 327 -21.74 1.30 10.49
C LEU A 327 -22.49 2.48 9.86
N GLY A 328 -23.48 2.22 9.00
CA GLY A 328 -24.26 3.26 8.34
C GLY A 328 -23.48 4.03 7.25
N ALA A 329 -22.47 3.43 6.64
CA ALA A 329 -21.74 4.04 5.52
C ALA A 329 -22.71 4.27 4.33
N PRO A 330 -22.71 5.46 3.72
CA PRO A 330 -23.59 5.74 2.57
C PRO A 330 -23.23 4.82 1.37
N ARG A 331 -24.30 4.50 0.58
CA ARG A 331 -24.18 3.67 -0.64
C ARG A 331 -23.89 4.51 -1.84
#